data_6fd12135a151f255e1fc5aa2cf78184b
#
_entry.id   6fd12135a151f255e1fc5aa2cf78184b
#
_cell.length_a   1.000
_cell.length_b   1.000
_cell.length_c   1.000
_cell.angle_alpha   90.00
_cell.angle_beta   90.00
_cell.angle_gamma   90.00
#
_symmetry.space_group_name_H-M   'P 1'
#
loop_
_entity.id
_entity.type
_entity.pdbx_description
1 polymer ?
#
loop_
_entity_poly.entity_id
_entity_poly.type
_entity_poly.pdbx_seq_one_letter_code
_entity_poly.pdbx_strand_id
1 'polypeptide(L)'
;MSRSSMTTLSFAVSLLAAASIAQAQGNPPSSSTSSATASARQVITSAEQLPRRVVKLDKLPSQYLEAPRAEVLALAEALEKNLRDDLVKFDIQDAATMRAYVGSLLTLAQFRGDWAAVPALVERLKGLQDKPGPRATTGTLATMLAEQQTGRRDAAWVQEEVRKRYSAMNWADVADGVKSFKGQMELLNPALVKGSFEQQVDVMARNMNLTVPESLVGSIVEARLQTELIAPLKAPIVAGLQAVIDAQSRAAPAKPDVWTPRQFAIPANAGATEVGVGIWDSGVDLSLFKPTAGRGIAFDRESRPAKDLLRPLGDAQARWPELKKLVKGAMDLQAALDTEDARMLKQTVATLDPSRVKTFQEELRLAGVYTHGTHVAGIAAEGNPFARVYTATMLWEHRTEPVKPTEEMTRRTAAAYKQIVQTFKDQKLRVVNMSWRYGATAYEGMLAWHNVGATPEERKQLARRLFAVERDALREAIASAPEILFVAGSGNEDNSADFEEYIPAGLNLPNLLTVGAVDKAGEETSFSTFGKTVVLHANGFEVESFLPGGDRVKFSGTSMASPQVANLAAKLFALKPELTVAQVRQAILDGAERKGRVNLTHPRKSAQLLGLQP
;
A
#
# COMPACT_ATOMS: atom_id res chain seq x y z
N MET A 1 -5.92 -15.88 1.75
CA MET A 1 -5.67 -15.64 0.34
C MET A 1 -4.73 -14.49 0.23
N SER A 2 -3.51 -14.77 -0.10
CA SER A 2 -2.51 -13.73 -0.28
C SER A 2 -2.74 -13.06 -1.63
N ARG A 3 -3.60 -12.09 -1.64
CA ARG A 3 -3.83 -11.18 -2.76
C ARG A 3 -3.00 -9.92 -2.64
N SER A 4 -2.32 -9.78 -1.50
CA SER A 4 -1.19 -8.90 -1.26
C SER A 4 0.07 -9.29 -2.07
N SER A 5 0.14 -10.49 -2.68
CA SER A 5 1.35 -10.96 -3.37
C SER A 5 1.63 -10.26 -4.69
N MET A 6 0.66 -9.57 -5.28
CA MET A 6 0.92 -8.76 -6.46
C MET A 6 1.34 -7.34 -6.16
N THR A 7 0.87 -6.80 -5.03
CA THR A 7 1.45 -5.57 -4.47
C THR A 7 2.90 -5.77 -4.05
N THR A 8 3.36 -7.01 -3.86
CA THR A 8 4.73 -7.34 -3.46
C THR A 8 5.65 -7.81 -4.60
N LEU A 9 5.15 -8.12 -5.80
CA LEU A 9 5.98 -8.00 -7.01
C LEU A 9 6.36 -6.53 -7.23
N SER A 10 5.45 -5.62 -6.94
CA SER A 10 5.74 -4.22 -6.68
C SER A 10 6.77 -4.02 -5.57
N PHE A 11 6.86 -4.81 -4.49
CA PHE A 11 7.76 -4.51 -3.38
C PHE A 11 9.25 -4.69 -3.74
N ALA A 12 9.60 -5.62 -4.61
CA ALA A 12 10.99 -5.71 -5.10
C ALA A 12 11.24 -4.81 -6.32
N VAL A 13 10.25 -4.59 -7.18
CA VAL A 13 10.27 -3.62 -8.27
C VAL A 13 9.85 -2.24 -7.76
N SER A 14 8.95 -2.11 -6.77
CA SER A 14 8.53 -0.85 -6.15
C SER A 14 9.44 -0.34 -5.04
N LEU A 15 10.32 -1.13 -4.44
CA LEU A 15 11.47 -0.59 -3.71
C LEU A 15 12.39 0.20 -4.67
N LEU A 16 12.25 -0.07 -5.97
CA LEU A 16 13.01 0.60 -7.03
C LEU A 16 12.16 1.63 -7.82
N ALA A 17 10.82 1.50 -7.85
CA ALA A 17 9.92 2.32 -8.68
C ALA A 17 9.20 3.47 -7.94
N ALA A 18 9.18 3.49 -6.61
CA ALA A 18 8.44 4.48 -5.81
C ALA A 18 9.00 5.92 -5.84
N ALA A 19 10.00 6.20 -6.68
CA ALA A 19 10.54 7.57 -6.85
C ALA A 19 9.67 8.49 -7.72
N SER A 20 8.51 8.05 -8.22
CA SER A 20 7.77 8.80 -9.23
C SER A 20 6.27 8.99 -9.02
N ILE A 21 5.65 8.54 -7.93
CA ILE A 21 4.19 8.59 -7.78
C ILE A 21 3.74 9.09 -6.41
N ALA A 22 3.30 10.33 -6.37
CA ALA A 22 2.31 10.91 -5.43
C ALA A 22 1.79 12.22 -6.01
N GLN A 23 0.67 12.52 -6.22
CA GLN A 23 -0.72 12.73 -5.79
C GLN A 23 -1.39 14.00 -6.28
N ALA A 24 -2.71 14.02 -6.39
CA ALA A 24 -3.50 15.21 -6.63
C ALA A 24 -4.89 15.24 -5.99
N GLN A 25 -5.36 16.38 -5.58
CA GLN A 25 -6.74 16.88 -5.73
C GLN A 25 -6.79 18.41 -5.66
N GLY A 26 -7.56 19.01 -6.56
CA GLY A 26 -7.99 20.40 -6.52
C GLY A 26 -9.22 20.57 -7.40
N ASN A 27 -10.25 21.26 -6.89
CA ASN A 27 -11.52 21.55 -7.57
C ASN A 27 -11.33 22.41 -8.83
N PRO A 28 -12.24 22.31 -9.83
CA PRO A 28 -12.10 22.98 -11.11
C PRO A 28 -12.46 24.47 -11.04
N PRO A 29 -11.83 25.32 -11.82
CA PRO A 29 -12.42 26.59 -12.21
C PRO A 29 -13.30 26.43 -13.45
N SER A 30 -14.45 27.05 -13.39
CA SER A 30 -15.44 27.17 -14.45
C SER A 30 -15.00 28.10 -15.57
N SER A 31 -15.59 27.85 -16.75
CA SER A 31 -15.91 28.72 -17.88
C SER A 31 -14.97 28.72 -19.09
N SER A 32 -15.53 28.19 -20.12
CA SER A 32 -16.15 28.76 -21.35
C SER A 32 -15.24 28.99 -22.54
N THR A 33 -15.75 28.41 -23.63
CA THR A 33 -15.75 28.77 -25.05
C THR A 33 -14.53 28.38 -25.89
N SER A 34 -14.70 27.44 -26.78
CA SER A 34 -15.11 27.60 -28.17
C SER A 34 -14.90 26.31 -28.97
N SER A 35 -15.86 26.05 -29.77
CA SER A 35 -16.09 25.00 -30.75
C SER A 35 -14.89 24.55 -31.59
N ALA A 36 -14.57 23.29 -31.49
CA ALA A 36 -14.28 22.38 -32.59
C ALA A 36 -14.84 21.01 -32.17
N THR A 37 -15.55 20.33 -33.03
CA THR A 37 -16.14 19.01 -32.79
C THR A 37 -15.05 17.96 -32.59
N ALA A 38 -14.41 17.99 -31.42
CA ALA A 38 -13.63 16.89 -30.91
C ALA A 38 -14.62 15.84 -30.40
N SER A 39 -14.56 14.62 -30.91
CA SER A 39 -15.26 13.49 -30.34
C SER A 39 -15.08 13.50 -28.82
N ALA A 40 -16.17 13.55 -28.06
CA ALA A 40 -16.10 13.61 -26.61
C ALA A 40 -15.28 12.43 -26.10
N ARG A 41 -14.22 12.71 -25.30
CA ARG A 41 -13.36 11.68 -24.71
C ARG A 41 -14.21 10.76 -23.84
N GLN A 42 -13.94 9.45 -23.92
CA GLN A 42 -14.63 8.48 -23.05
C GLN A 42 -14.17 8.67 -21.61
N VAL A 43 -15.11 8.92 -20.70
CA VAL A 43 -14.82 9.07 -19.27
C VAL A 43 -14.53 7.70 -18.64
N ILE A 44 -13.42 7.60 -17.94
CA ILE A 44 -12.95 6.41 -17.23
C ILE A 44 -13.05 6.67 -15.73
N THR A 45 -13.93 5.95 -15.03
CA THR A 45 -14.20 6.08 -13.59
C THR A 45 -13.76 4.88 -12.76
N SER A 46 -13.30 3.80 -13.41
CA SER A 46 -12.71 2.65 -12.73
C SER A 46 -11.56 2.04 -13.55
N ALA A 47 -10.61 1.42 -12.85
CA ALA A 47 -9.46 0.73 -13.45
C ALA A 47 -9.87 -0.34 -14.47
N GLU A 48 -11.06 -0.90 -14.29
CA GLU A 48 -11.59 -1.93 -15.17
C GLU A 48 -11.94 -1.43 -16.58
N GLN A 49 -12.32 -0.17 -16.72
CA GLN A 49 -12.65 0.41 -18.03
C GLN A 49 -11.41 0.60 -18.92
N LEU A 50 -10.22 0.54 -18.31
CA LEU A 50 -8.97 0.65 -19.08
C LEU A 50 -8.70 -0.60 -19.93
N PRO A 51 -8.10 -0.43 -21.12
CA PRO A 51 -7.78 -1.54 -21.99
C PRO A 51 -6.73 -2.48 -21.39
N ARG A 52 -6.80 -3.76 -21.71
CA ARG A 52 -5.80 -4.77 -21.38
C ARG A 52 -5.08 -5.18 -22.67
N ARG A 53 -3.77 -4.92 -22.71
CA ARG A 53 -2.93 -5.23 -23.86
C ARG A 53 -1.85 -6.22 -23.49
N VAL A 54 -1.42 -7.03 -24.44
CA VAL A 54 -0.32 -7.96 -24.30
C VAL A 54 0.69 -7.76 -25.42
N VAL A 55 1.92 -8.16 -25.14
CA VAL A 55 3.04 -8.16 -26.08
C VAL A 55 3.62 -9.56 -26.12
N LYS A 56 3.90 -10.06 -27.32
CA LYS A 56 4.68 -11.29 -27.52
C LYS A 56 6.16 -10.93 -27.44
N LEU A 57 6.88 -11.53 -26.52
CA LEU A 57 8.33 -11.39 -26.40
C LEU A 57 9.03 -12.49 -27.20
N ASP A 58 10.20 -12.16 -27.75
CA ASP A 58 11.06 -13.10 -28.50
C ASP A 58 12.02 -13.85 -27.56
N LYS A 59 12.24 -13.31 -26.36
CA LYS A 59 13.13 -13.86 -25.33
C LYS A 59 12.60 -13.53 -23.94
N LEU A 60 13.25 -14.07 -22.92
CA LEU A 60 12.88 -13.84 -21.51
C LEU A 60 13.09 -12.38 -21.10
N PRO A 61 12.23 -11.82 -20.22
CA PRO A 61 12.35 -10.46 -19.72
C PRO A 61 13.73 -10.09 -19.17
N SER A 62 14.39 -10.98 -18.42
CA SER A 62 15.74 -10.76 -17.91
C SER A 62 16.79 -10.55 -19.01
N GLN A 63 16.62 -11.19 -20.15
CA GLN A 63 17.54 -11.05 -21.29
C GLN A 63 17.46 -9.66 -21.95
N TYR A 64 16.32 -8.96 -21.82
CA TYR A 64 16.20 -7.57 -22.28
C TYR A 64 16.97 -6.58 -21.39
N LEU A 65 17.29 -6.96 -20.16
CA LEU A 65 18.11 -6.12 -19.27
C LEU A 65 19.57 -5.96 -19.78
N GLU A 66 20.03 -6.87 -20.63
CA GLU A 66 21.38 -6.88 -21.20
C GLU A 66 21.37 -6.72 -22.74
N ALA A 67 20.18 -6.63 -23.35
CA ALA A 67 20.04 -6.49 -24.80
C ALA A 67 20.50 -5.10 -25.30
N PRO A 68 20.82 -4.95 -26.59
CA PRO A 68 21.06 -3.63 -27.17
C PRO A 68 19.92 -2.66 -26.89
N ARG A 69 20.21 -1.41 -26.57
CA ARG A 69 19.20 -0.39 -26.25
C ARG A 69 18.17 -0.24 -27.38
N ALA A 70 18.61 -0.29 -28.65
CA ALA A 70 17.73 -0.19 -29.80
C ALA A 70 16.65 -1.28 -29.82
N GLU A 71 16.96 -2.50 -29.38
CA GLU A 71 16.01 -3.59 -29.31
C GLU A 71 14.94 -3.36 -28.25
N VAL A 72 15.33 -2.85 -27.07
CA VAL A 72 14.37 -2.51 -26.01
C VAL A 72 13.50 -1.32 -26.41
N LEU A 73 14.05 -0.36 -27.15
CA LEU A 73 13.27 0.77 -27.69
C LEU A 73 12.26 0.30 -28.73
N ALA A 74 12.64 -0.61 -29.64
CA ALA A 74 11.72 -1.19 -30.61
C ALA A 74 10.56 -1.96 -29.92
N LEU A 75 10.87 -2.73 -28.85
CA LEU A 75 9.85 -3.38 -28.04
C LEU A 75 8.90 -2.37 -27.36
N ALA A 76 9.39 -1.20 -27.00
CA ALA A 76 8.63 -0.18 -26.27
C ALA A 76 7.79 0.76 -27.19
N GLU A 77 7.98 0.71 -28.50
CA GLU A 77 7.25 1.60 -29.45
C GLU A 77 5.73 1.45 -29.37
N ALA A 78 5.24 0.20 -29.30
CA ALA A 78 3.82 -0.06 -29.19
C ALA A 78 3.25 0.46 -27.86
N LEU A 79 3.97 0.26 -26.75
CA LEU A 79 3.60 0.78 -25.44
C LEU A 79 3.47 2.30 -25.48
N GLU A 80 4.48 3.01 -26.00
CA GLU A 80 4.42 4.47 -26.07
C GLU A 80 3.25 4.97 -26.90
N LYS A 81 3.06 4.38 -28.08
CA LYS A 81 1.91 4.71 -28.94
C LYS A 81 0.59 4.51 -28.19
N ASN A 82 0.42 3.36 -27.54
CA ASN A 82 -0.81 3.04 -26.83
C ASN A 82 -1.06 4.00 -25.65
N LEU A 83 -0.03 4.35 -24.89
CA LEU A 83 -0.14 5.34 -23.79
C LEU A 83 -0.59 6.70 -24.31
N ARG A 84 -0.03 7.18 -25.44
CA ARG A 84 -0.42 8.45 -26.06
C ARG A 84 -1.84 8.41 -26.61
N ASP A 85 -2.21 7.34 -27.32
CA ASP A 85 -3.55 7.14 -27.87
C ASP A 85 -4.61 7.10 -26.75
N ASP A 86 -4.34 6.41 -25.66
CA ASP A 86 -5.23 6.35 -24.49
C ASP A 86 -5.43 7.73 -23.86
N LEU A 87 -4.37 8.52 -23.71
CA LEU A 87 -4.45 9.88 -23.18
C LEU A 87 -5.22 10.86 -24.08
N VAL A 88 -5.33 10.54 -25.38
CA VAL A 88 -6.18 11.28 -26.33
C VAL A 88 -7.63 10.80 -26.24
N LYS A 89 -7.85 9.49 -26.19
CA LYS A 89 -9.16 8.84 -26.26
C LYS A 89 -9.94 8.91 -24.95
N PHE A 90 -9.25 8.79 -23.82
CA PHE A 90 -9.86 8.64 -22.50
C PHE A 90 -9.73 9.91 -21.66
N ASP A 91 -10.79 10.22 -20.92
CA ASP A 91 -10.79 11.14 -19.79
C ASP A 91 -10.74 10.35 -18.49
N ILE A 92 -9.51 10.06 -18.04
CA ILE A 92 -9.26 9.22 -16.88
C ILE A 92 -9.45 10.05 -15.61
N GLN A 93 -10.45 9.70 -14.79
CA GLN A 93 -10.83 10.43 -13.59
C GLN A 93 -10.00 10.08 -12.35
N ASP A 94 -8.99 9.22 -12.49
CA ASP A 94 -8.06 8.86 -11.41
C ASP A 94 -6.68 9.45 -11.64
N ALA A 95 -6.25 10.30 -10.70
CA ALA A 95 -4.97 10.97 -10.80
C ALA A 95 -3.77 10.01 -10.66
N ALA A 96 -3.90 8.94 -9.87
CA ALA A 96 -2.84 7.93 -9.74
C ALA A 96 -2.60 7.21 -11.07
N THR A 97 -3.67 6.80 -11.75
CA THR A 97 -3.59 6.23 -13.10
C THR A 97 -3.01 7.23 -14.10
N MET A 98 -3.44 8.48 -14.07
CA MET A 98 -2.87 9.53 -14.93
C MET A 98 -1.37 9.72 -14.68
N ARG A 99 -0.94 9.70 -13.41
CA ARG A 99 0.49 9.76 -13.05
C ARG A 99 1.25 8.55 -13.61
N ALA A 100 0.68 7.35 -13.55
CA ALA A 100 1.31 6.15 -14.11
C ALA A 100 1.52 6.27 -15.63
N TYR A 101 0.52 6.75 -16.36
CA TYR A 101 0.62 6.98 -17.83
C TYR A 101 1.71 8.01 -18.16
N VAL A 102 1.66 9.18 -17.54
CA VAL A 102 2.62 10.26 -17.80
C VAL A 102 4.03 9.89 -17.29
N GLY A 103 4.11 9.18 -16.15
CA GLY A 103 5.36 8.64 -15.62
C GLY A 103 6.03 7.64 -16.56
N SER A 104 5.24 6.72 -17.14
CA SER A 104 5.76 5.78 -18.16
C SER A 104 6.28 6.51 -19.40
N LEU A 105 5.58 7.55 -19.86
CA LEU A 105 6.07 8.39 -20.97
C LEU A 105 7.36 9.14 -20.61
N LEU A 106 7.50 9.60 -19.37
CA LEU A 106 8.73 10.23 -18.88
C LEU A 106 9.90 9.23 -18.85
N THR A 107 9.67 8.03 -18.32
CA THR A 107 10.66 6.93 -18.31
C THR A 107 11.11 6.58 -19.73
N LEU A 108 10.18 6.47 -20.67
CA LEU A 108 10.47 6.19 -22.07
C LEU A 108 11.28 7.32 -22.73
N ALA A 109 10.91 8.58 -22.50
CA ALA A 109 11.65 9.74 -23.01
C ALA A 109 13.10 9.76 -22.49
N GLN A 110 13.29 9.54 -21.19
CA GLN A 110 14.62 9.47 -20.56
C GLN A 110 15.44 8.30 -21.11
N PHE A 111 14.84 7.10 -21.22
CA PHE A 111 15.53 5.93 -21.74
C PHE A 111 15.90 6.09 -23.23
N ARG A 112 15.08 6.77 -24.03
CA ARG A 112 15.39 7.10 -25.43
C ARG A 112 16.46 8.17 -25.55
N GLY A 113 16.65 9.02 -24.55
CA GLY A 113 17.50 10.20 -24.61
C GLY A 113 16.79 11.43 -25.19
N ASP A 114 15.46 11.42 -25.23
CA ASP A 114 14.64 12.59 -25.61
C ASP A 114 14.51 13.56 -24.42
N TRP A 115 15.63 14.20 -24.12
CA TRP A 115 15.73 15.13 -22.99
C TRP A 115 14.90 16.40 -23.18
N ALA A 116 14.56 16.74 -24.43
CA ALA A 116 13.73 17.90 -24.73
C ALA A 116 12.27 17.71 -24.27
N ALA A 117 11.77 16.46 -24.25
CA ALA A 117 10.42 16.15 -23.79
C ALA A 117 10.27 16.14 -22.25
N VAL A 118 11.38 16.00 -21.50
CA VAL A 118 11.37 15.83 -20.03
C VAL A 118 10.67 16.99 -19.31
N PRO A 119 10.95 18.28 -19.58
CA PRO A 119 10.32 19.38 -18.85
C PRO A 119 8.80 19.38 -18.92
N ALA A 120 8.24 19.17 -20.11
CA ALA A 120 6.78 19.18 -20.32
C ALA A 120 6.11 18.00 -19.60
N LEU A 121 6.71 16.81 -19.60
CA LEU A 121 6.20 15.64 -18.88
C LEU A 121 6.29 15.83 -17.37
N VAL A 122 7.37 16.43 -16.86
CA VAL A 122 7.54 16.76 -15.45
C VAL A 122 6.48 17.77 -14.99
N GLU A 123 6.26 18.84 -15.73
CA GLU A 123 5.22 19.81 -15.36
C GLU A 123 3.82 19.20 -15.37
N ARG A 124 3.53 18.32 -16.32
CA ARG A 124 2.27 17.57 -16.34
C ARG A 124 2.13 16.67 -15.10
N LEU A 125 3.19 15.98 -14.69
CA LEU A 125 3.21 15.17 -13.47
C LEU A 125 3.02 16.02 -12.21
N LYS A 126 3.69 17.18 -12.11
CA LYS A 126 3.51 18.11 -11.00
C LYS A 126 2.06 18.59 -10.88
N GLY A 127 1.41 18.88 -12.03
CA GLY A 127 0.00 19.27 -12.07
C GLY A 127 -0.96 18.17 -11.58
N LEU A 128 -0.52 16.92 -11.60
CA LEU A 128 -1.26 15.76 -11.09
C LEU A 128 -0.97 15.48 -9.60
N GLN A 129 -0.21 16.32 -8.91
CA GLN A 129 0.14 16.17 -7.50
C GLN A 129 -0.69 17.11 -6.63
N ASP A 130 -1.34 16.62 -5.58
CA ASP A 130 -2.11 17.42 -4.64
C ASP A 130 -1.40 17.66 -3.31
N LYS A 131 -0.53 16.74 -2.88
CA LYS A 131 0.28 16.93 -1.67
C LYS A 131 1.46 17.85 -1.98
N PRO A 132 1.76 18.84 -1.11
CA PRO A 132 2.83 19.81 -1.35
C PRO A 132 4.20 19.17 -1.54
N GLY A 133 4.56 18.20 -0.69
CA GLY A 133 5.84 17.50 -0.73
C GLY A 133 6.08 16.76 -2.05
N PRO A 134 5.22 15.80 -2.43
CA PRO A 134 5.26 15.16 -3.73
C PRO A 134 5.28 16.16 -4.90
N ARG A 135 4.48 17.22 -4.86
CA ARG A 135 4.51 18.24 -5.92
C ARG A 135 5.88 18.91 -6.04
N ALA A 136 6.52 19.23 -4.93
CA ALA A 136 7.83 19.85 -4.90
C ALA A 136 8.94 18.93 -5.40
N THR A 137 8.88 17.62 -5.07
CA THR A 137 9.93 16.65 -5.42
C THR A 137 9.76 16.02 -6.80
N THR A 138 8.52 16.01 -7.35
CA THR A 138 8.22 15.40 -8.65
C THR A 138 9.11 15.94 -9.75
N GLY A 139 9.76 15.04 -10.47
CA GLY A 139 10.60 15.33 -11.62
C GLY A 139 11.96 15.93 -11.31
N THR A 140 12.31 16.18 -10.03
CA THR A 140 13.63 16.74 -9.65
C THR A 140 14.77 15.88 -10.17
N LEU A 141 14.72 14.56 -9.97
CA LEU A 141 15.72 13.63 -10.50
C LEU A 141 15.71 13.61 -12.02
N ALA A 142 14.54 13.55 -12.65
CA ALA A 142 14.41 13.48 -14.10
C ALA A 142 15.01 14.73 -14.79
N THR A 143 14.71 15.91 -14.26
CA THR A 143 15.28 17.17 -14.77
C THR A 143 16.78 17.22 -14.57
N MET A 144 17.27 16.83 -13.38
CA MET A 144 18.71 16.77 -13.11
C MET A 144 19.43 15.79 -14.06
N LEU A 145 18.86 14.60 -14.32
CA LEU A 145 19.42 13.64 -15.28
C LEU A 145 19.46 14.23 -16.70
N ALA A 146 18.41 14.94 -17.13
CA ALA A 146 18.41 15.59 -18.43
C ALA A 146 19.56 16.63 -18.56
N GLU A 147 19.77 17.44 -17.55
CA GLU A 147 20.87 18.42 -17.49
C GLU A 147 22.25 17.75 -17.38
N GLN A 148 22.35 16.66 -16.62
CA GLN A 148 23.57 15.87 -16.48
C GLN A 148 23.99 15.27 -17.82
N GLN A 149 23.05 14.66 -18.53
CA GLN A 149 23.30 13.99 -19.81
C GLN A 149 23.61 14.98 -20.94
N THR A 150 22.84 16.06 -21.07
CA THR A 150 23.03 17.07 -22.11
C THR A 150 24.27 17.91 -21.87
N GLY A 151 24.57 18.25 -20.62
CA GLY A 151 25.74 19.02 -20.23
C GLY A 151 26.98 18.17 -19.95
N ARG A 152 26.93 16.85 -20.05
CA ARG A 152 28.02 15.90 -19.72
C ARG A 152 28.65 16.20 -18.35
N ARG A 153 27.79 16.43 -17.35
CA ARG A 153 28.21 16.81 -16.00
C ARG A 153 28.73 15.59 -15.22
N ASP A 154 29.69 15.83 -14.36
CA ASP A 154 30.31 14.79 -13.54
C ASP A 154 29.52 14.46 -12.25
N ALA A 155 30.01 13.50 -11.48
CA ALA A 155 29.42 13.06 -10.23
C ALA A 155 29.40 14.16 -9.15
N ALA A 156 30.41 15.02 -9.11
CA ALA A 156 30.48 16.12 -8.14
C ALA A 156 29.38 17.16 -8.40
N TRP A 157 29.12 17.48 -9.66
CA TRP A 157 28.00 18.33 -10.05
C TRP A 157 26.66 17.71 -9.63
N VAL A 158 26.46 16.39 -9.84
CA VAL A 158 25.24 15.69 -9.44
C VAL A 158 25.01 15.80 -7.94
N GLN A 159 26.03 15.55 -7.12
CA GLN A 159 25.95 15.67 -5.66
C GLN A 159 25.54 17.07 -5.23
N GLU A 160 26.18 18.09 -5.79
CA GLU A 160 25.90 19.48 -5.45
C GLU A 160 24.53 19.93 -5.93
N GLU A 161 24.11 19.51 -7.12
CA GLU A 161 22.80 19.87 -7.67
C GLU A 161 21.66 19.19 -6.91
N VAL A 162 21.82 17.94 -6.48
CA VAL A 162 20.90 17.27 -5.55
C VAL A 162 20.80 18.08 -4.24
N ARG A 163 21.94 18.39 -3.62
CA ARG A 163 21.97 19.18 -2.39
C ARG A 163 21.24 20.51 -2.57
N LYS A 164 21.56 21.27 -3.61
CA LYS A 164 20.98 22.58 -3.91
C LYS A 164 19.47 22.53 -4.10
N ARG A 165 18.96 21.64 -4.95
CA ARG A 165 17.53 21.56 -5.29
C ARG A 165 16.69 21.15 -4.09
N TYR A 166 17.10 20.11 -3.37
CA TYR A 166 16.32 19.63 -2.22
C TYR A 166 16.45 20.56 -1.00
N SER A 167 17.58 21.27 -0.83
CA SER A 167 17.70 22.29 0.23
C SER A 167 16.84 23.53 0.00
N ALA A 168 16.47 23.82 -1.24
CA ALA A 168 15.60 24.94 -1.59
C ALA A 168 14.09 24.65 -1.36
N MET A 169 13.73 23.39 -1.09
CA MET A 169 12.34 22.98 -0.86
C MET A 169 11.95 23.25 0.59
N ASN A 170 10.64 23.43 0.83
CA ASN A 170 10.12 23.50 2.21
C ASN A 170 10.30 22.15 2.90
N TRP A 171 11.21 22.07 3.85
CA TRP A 171 11.56 20.84 4.54
C TRP A 171 10.37 20.16 5.23
N ALA A 172 9.45 20.95 5.80
CA ALA A 172 8.26 20.41 6.46
C ALA A 172 7.39 19.56 5.51
N ASP A 173 7.36 19.92 4.22
CA ASP A 173 6.57 19.22 3.21
C ASP A 173 7.31 18.03 2.61
N VAL A 174 8.66 18.10 2.49
CA VAL A 174 9.42 17.14 1.68
C VAL A 174 10.25 16.14 2.50
N ALA A 175 10.39 16.33 3.81
CA ALA A 175 11.31 15.57 4.65
C ALA A 175 11.17 14.04 4.48
N ASP A 176 9.94 13.53 4.56
CA ASP A 176 9.67 12.10 4.47
C ASP A 176 9.94 11.57 3.06
N GLY A 177 9.56 12.34 2.02
CA GLY A 177 9.86 12.02 0.62
C GLY A 177 11.36 11.97 0.31
N VAL A 178 12.13 12.93 0.83
CA VAL A 178 13.61 12.99 0.66
C VAL A 178 14.29 11.81 1.35
N LYS A 179 13.87 11.47 2.58
CA LYS A 179 14.41 10.32 3.33
C LYS A 179 14.05 8.99 2.64
N SER A 180 12.79 8.85 2.19
CA SER A 180 12.33 7.68 1.44
C SER A 180 13.12 7.51 0.15
N PHE A 181 13.28 8.57 -0.62
CA PHE A 181 14.05 8.56 -1.86
C PHE A 181 15.52 8.18 -1.63
N LYS A 182 16.15 8.72 -0.57
CA LYS A 182 17.51 8.30 -0.18
C LYS A 182 17.54 6.80 0.11
N GLY A 183 16.61 6.27 0.93
CA GLY A 183 16.53 4.84 1.25
C GLY A 183 16.37 3.96 0.01
N GLN A 184 15.56 4.38 -0.95
CA GLN A 184 15.39 3.68 -2.23
C GLN A 184 16.69 3.68 -3.05
N MET A 185 17.38 4.81 -3.12
CA MET A 185 18.69 4.87 -3.80
C MET A 185 19.70 3.95 -3.14
N GLU A 186 19.74 3.86 -1.82
CA GLU A 186 20.62 2.95 -1.10
C GLU A 186 20.33 1.47 -1.38
N LEU A 187 19.07 1.11 -1.62
CA LEU A 187 18.65 -0.25 -1.99
C LEU A 187 18.89 -0.57 -3.48
N LEU A 188 19.08 0.42 -4.34
CA LEU A 188 19.27 0.18 -5.76
C LEU A 188 20.53 -0.67 -6.00
N ASN A 189 20.32 -1.88 -6.53
CA ASN A 189 21.37 -2.84 -6.85
C ASN A 189 21.03 -3.56 -8.18
N PRO A 190 21.79 -3.30 -9.26
CA PRO A 190 21.54 -3.90 -10.57
C PRO A 190 21.51 -5.44 -10.56
N ALA A 191 22.36 -6.09 -9.76
CA ALA A 191 22.37 -7.56 -9.66
C ALA A 191 21.08 -8.13 -9.05
N LEU A 192 20.50 -7.42 -8.06
CA LEU A 192 19.23 -7.82 -7.47
C LEU A 192 18.05 -7.56 -8.41
N VAL A 193 18.09 -6.47 -9.19
CA VAL A 193 17.10 -6.23 -10.24
C VAL A 193 17.09 -7.40 -11.21
N LYS A 194 18.27 -7.79 -11.72
CA LYS A 194 18.41 -8.94 -12.62
C LYS A 194 17.94 -10.25 -11.97
N GLY A 195 18.39 -10.54 -10.75
CA GLY A 195 17.97 -11.75 -10.01
C GLY A 195 16.46 -11.81 -9.78
N SER A 196 15.81 -10.67 -9.52
CA SER A 196 14.34 -10.61 -9.40
C SER A 196 13.65 -10.92 -10.74
N PHE A 197 14.16 -10.38 -11.84
CA PHE A 197 13.64 -10.72 -13.17
C PHE A 197 13.79 -12.21 -13.46
N GLU A 198 14.97 -12.79 -13.27
CA GLU A 198 15.26 -14.21 -13.55
C GLU A 198 14.38 -15.15 -12.72
N GLN A 199 14.18 -14.87 -11.44
CA GLN A 199 13.52 -15.79 -10.51
C GLN A 199 12.01 -15.63 -10.44
N GLN A 200 11.46 -14.49 -10.89
CA GLN A 200 10.02 -14.22 -10.77
C GLN A 200 9.40 -13.84 -12.13
N VAL A 201 9.96 -12.80 -12.78
CA VAL A 201 9.35 -12.27 -14.01
C VAL A 201 9.49 -13.24 -15.17
N ASP A 202 10.66 -13.88 -15.31
CA ASP A 202 10.88 -14.90 -16.34
C ASP A 202 10.01 -16.15 -16.12
N VAL A 203 9.79 -16.55 -14.87
CA VAL A 203 8.90 -17.67 -14.55
C VAL A 203 7.48 -17.35 -14.99
N MET A 204 6.98 -16.15 -14.66
CA MET A 204 5.66 -15.70 -15.12
C MET A 204 5.60 -15.65 -16.65
N ALA A 205 6.61 -15.09 -17.30
CA ALA A 205 6.64 -14.97 -18.77
C ALA A 205 6.65 -16.34 -19.47
N ARG A 206 7.39 -17.33 -18.93
CA ARG A 206 7.34 -18.71 -19.43
C ARG A 206 5.94 -19.31 -19.28
N ASN A 207 5.32 -19.16 -18.11
CA ASN A 207 3.96 -19.66 -17.88
C ASN A 207 2.94 -19.06 -18.86
N MET A 208 3.17 -17.83 -19.29
CA MET A 208 2.35 -17.11 -20.29
C MET A 208 2.82 -17.33 -21.74
N ASN A 209 3.69 -18.30 -22.00
CA ASN A 209 4.27 -18.53 -23.32
C ASN A 209 4.86 -17.25 -23.94
N LEU A 210 5.54 -16.42 -23.14
CA LEU A 210 6.11 -15.12 -23.52
C LEU A 210 5.08 -14.09 -24.06
N THR A 211 3.78 -14.32 -23.88
CA THR A 211 2.73 -13.33 -24.22
C THR A 211 2.33 -12.60 -22.92
N VAL A 212 3.04 -11.55 -22.60
CA VAL A 212 3.00 -10.86 -21.31
C VAL A 212 2.14 -9.59 -21.37
N PRO A 213 1.64 -9.09 -20.21
CA PRO A 213 1.01 -7.78 -20.16
C PRO A 213 1.94 -6.69 -20.68
N GLU A 214 1.40 -5.74 -21.46
CA GLU A 214 2.16 -4.62 -22.04
C GLU A 214 2.90 -3.80 -20.98
N SER A 215 2.34 -3.68 -19.78
CA SER A 215 2.98 -3.00 -18.63
C SER A 215 4.34 -3.59 -18.25
N LEU A 216 4.59 -4.88 -18.55
CA LEU A 216 5.90 -5.49 -18.32
C LEU A 216 7.00 -4.88 -19.20
N VAL A 217 6.65 -4.41 -20.40
CA VAL A 217 7.59 -3.67 -21.26
C VAL A 217 8.04 -2.38 -20.56
N GLY A 218 7.09 -1.67 -19.94
CA GLY A 218 7.42 -0.50 -19.11
C GLY A 218 8.37 -0.83 -17.95
N SER A 219 8.15 -1.96 -17.29
CA SER A 219 9.03 -2.43 -16.21
C SER A 219 10.45 -2.78 -16.70
N ILE A 220 10.58 -3.36 -17.90
CA ILE A 220 11.89 -3.61 -18.54
C ILE A 220 12.61 -2.29 -18.82
N VAL A 221 11.92 -1.32 -19.42
CA VAL A 221 12.49 0.01 -19.72
C VAL A 221 12.91 0.72 -18.44
N GLU A 222 12.09 0.67 -17.41
CA GLU A 222 12.40 1.27 -16.11
C GLU A 222 13.61 0.61 -15.45
N ALA A 223 13.69 -0.72 -15.42
CA ALA A 223 14.83 -1.45 -14.89
C ALA A 223 16.12 -1.08 -15.62
N ARG A 224 16.08 -0.91 -16.94
CA ARG A 224 17.21 -0.44 -17.75
C ARG A 224 17.58 1.01 -17.43
N LEU A 225 16.62 1.92 -17.32
CA LEU A 225 16.88 3.30 -16.92
C LEU A 225 17.57 3.34 -15.54
N GLN A 226 17.06 2.57 -14.59
CA GLN A 226 17.64 2.50 -13.26
C GLN A 226 19.07 1.95 -13.25
N THR A 227 19.31 0.87 -13.98
CA THR A 227 20.63 0.21 -13.98
C THR A 227 21.66 0.94 -14.82
N GLU A 228 21.28 1.55 -15.94
CA GLU A 228 22.20 2.21 -16.86
C GLU A 228 22.48 3.68 -16.52
N LEU A 229 21.45 4.42 -16.10
CA LEU A 229 21.57 5.88 -15.90
C LEU A 229 21.57 6.29 -14.44
N ILE A 230 20.79 5.63 -13.57
CA ILE A 230 20.64 6.04 -12.18
C ILE A 230 21.68 5.36 -11.28
N ALA A 231 21.89 4.05 -11.41
CA ALA A 231 22.80 3.31 -10.55
C ALA A 231 24.24 3.84 -10.58
N PRO A 232 24.81 4.28 -11.71
CA PRO A 232 26.14 4.93 -11.73
C PRO A 232 26.19 6.24 -10.94
N LEU A 233 25.05 6.91 -10.76
CA LEU A 233 24.93 8.17 -10.02
C LEU A 233 24.44 7.97 -8.58
N LYS A 234 24.24 6.71 -8.14
CA LYS A 234 23.75 6.39 -6.80
C LYS A 234 24.54 7.08 -5.69
N ALA A 235 25.88 6.95 -5.70
CA ALA A 235 26.71 7.49 -4.64
C ALA A 235 26.60 9.03 -4.50
N PRO A 236 26.77 9.85 -5.54
CA PRO A 236 26.60 11.29 -5.44
C PRO A 236 25.15 11.70 -5.10
N ILE A 237 24.13 11.00 -5.58
CA ILE A 237 22.74 11.26 -5.21
C ILE A 237 22.53 11.04 -3.71
N VAL A 238 22.94 9.88 -3.17
CA VAL A 238 22.83 9.55 -1.73
C VAL A 238 23.60 10.57 -0.89
N ALA A 239 24.81 10.94 -1.27
CA ALA A 239 25.62 11.93 -0.54
C ALA A 239 24.94 13.31 -0.52
N GLY A 240 24.40 13.76 -1.65
CA GLY A 240 23.67 15.02 -1.74
C GLY A 240 22.41 15.03 -0.86
N LEU A 241 21.61 13.96 -0.90
CA LEU A 241 20.41 13.81 -0.06
C LEU A 241 20.77 13.73 1.43
N GLN A 242 21.84 13.01 1.80
CA GLN A 242 22.31 12.93 3.19
C GLN A 242 22.69 14.31 3.71
N ALA A 243 23.43 15.10 2.93
CA ALA A 243 23.81 16.46 3.32
C ALA A 243 22.58 17.36 3.58
N VAL A 244 21.51 17.22 2.77
CA VAL A 244 20.23 17.92 3.00
C VAL A 244 19.58 17.47 4.30
N ILE A 245 19.47 16.16 4.51
CA ILE A 245 18.87 15.58 5.71
C ILE A 245 19.60 16.06 6.97
N ASP A 246 20.94 16.01 6.97
CA ASP A 246 21.77 16.45 8.10
C ASP A 246 21.61 17.93 8.43
N ALA A 247 21.54 18.77 7.41
CA ALA A 247 21.38 20.20 7.59
C ALA A 247 19.96 20.56 8.09
N GLN A 248 18.94 20.02 7.45
CA GLN A 248 17.54 20.37 7.71
C GLN A 248 17.01 19.72 8.98
N SER A 249 17.41 18.48 9.31
CA SER A 249 16.91 17.81 10.52
C SER A 249 17.40 18.46 11.82
N ARG A 250 18.55 19.18 11.78
CA ARG A 250 19.04 19.95 12.93
C ARG A 250 18.24 21.25 13.16
N ALA A 251 17.67 21.80 12.11
CA ALA A 251 16.96 23.09 12.15
C ALA A 251 15.43 22.91 12.29
N ALA A 252 14.89 21.75 11.94
CA ALA A 252 13.45 21.50 11.92
C ALA A 252 12.87 21.36 13.34
N PRO A 253 11.80 22.10 13.68
CA PRO A 253 11.07 21.86 14.93
C PRO A 253 10.43 20.46 14.89
N ALA A 254 10.34 19.82 16.07
CA ALA A 254 9.62 18.55 16.19
C ALA A 254 8.14 18.73 15.79
N LYS A 255 7.62 17.81 14.97
CA LYS A 255 6.19 17.82 14.64
C LYS A 255 5.35 17.69 15.92
N PRO A 256 4.28 18.49 16.08
CA PRO A 256 3.43 18.43 17.27
C PRO A 256 2.74 17.06 17.36
N ASP A 257 2.49 16.60 18.58
CA ASP A 257 1.68 15.42 18.84
C ASP A 257 0.22 15.85 19.09
N VAL A 258 -0.62 15.66 18.08
CA VAL A 258 -2.05 15.97 18.21
C VAL A 258 -2.86 14.83 18.81
N TRP A 259 -2.26 13.63 19.00
CA TRP A 259 -2.98 12.42 19.43
C TRP A 259 -3.02 12.26 20.93
N THR A 260 -1.91 12.49 21.63
CA THR A 260 -1.84 12.35 23.10
C THR A 260 -2.97 13.08 23.84
N PRO A 261 -3.31 14.34 23.54
CA PRO A 261 -4.43 15.01 24.21
C PRO A 261 -5.81 14.49 23.80
N ARG A 262 -5.93 13.78 22.69
CA ARG A 262 -7.19 13.24 22.17
C ARG A 262 -7.51 11.84 22.70
N GLN A 263 -6.49 11.07 23.06
CA GLN A 263 -6.63 9.69 23.53
C GLN A 263 -7.09 9.61 24.99
N PHE A 264 -7.69 8.47 25.32
CA PHE A 264 -7.98 8.11 26.72
C PHE A 264 -7.85 6.59 26.91
N ALA A 265 -7.60 6.19 28.14
CA ALA A 265 -7.63 4.80 28.58
C ALA A 265 -8.79 4.59 29.56
N ILE A 266 -9.36 3.41 29.59
CA ILE A 266 -10.36 3.03 30.58
C ILE A 266 -9.61 2.48 31.80
N PRO A 267 -9.79 3.05 33.02
CA PRO A 267 -9.23 2.46 34.23
C PRO A 267 -9.76 1.05 34.46
N ALA A 268 -8.92 0.15 34.98
CA ALA A 268 -9.32 -1.24 35.22
C ALA A 268 -10.48 -1.38 36.23
N ASN A 269 -10.67 -0.38 37.08
CA ASN A 269 -11.74 -0.29 38.07
C ASN A 269 -12.94 0.56 37.62
N ALA A 270 -13.05 0.91 36.36
CA ALA A 270 -14.11 1.79 35.86
C ALA A 270 -15.53 1.19 35.86
N GLY A 271 -15.68 -0.10 36.25
CA GLY A 271 -16.98 -0.78 36.20
C GLY A 271 -17.54 -0.97 34.80
N ALA A 272 -16.71 -0.87 33.76
CA ALA A 272 -17.11 -1.03 32.37
C ALA A 272 -17.36 -2.52 32.01
N THR A 273 -18.11 -2.75 30.95
CA THR A 273 -18.50 -4.09 30.50
C THR A 273 -17.45 -4.66 29.55
N GLU A 274 -17.24 -5.98 29.60
CA GLU A 274 -16.40 -6.67 28.61
C GLU A 274 -16.97 -6.50 27.21
N VAL A 275 -16.08 -6.25 26.25
CA VAL A 275 -16.42 -6.03 24.84
C VAL A 275 -15.62 -6.94 23.94
N GLY A 276 -16.30 -7.71 23.09
CA GLY A 276 -15.66 -8.52 22.06
C GLY A 276 -15.13 -7.67 20.91
N VAL A 277 -13.84 -7.82 20.62
CA VAL A 277 -13.12 -7.14 19.52
C VAL A 277 -12.56 -8.18 18.56
N GLY A 278 -13.07 -8.20 17.33
CA GLY A 278 -12.60 -9.09 16.27
C GLY A 278 -11.41 -8.50 15.52
N ILE A 279 -10.39 -9.31 15.31
CA ILE A 279 -9.26 -9.01 14.44
C ILE A 279 -9.33 -9.96 13.24
N TRP A 280 -9.83 -9.46 12.13
CA TRP A 280 -9.91 -10.22 10.88
C TRP A 280 -8.67 -9.92 10.04
N ASP A 281 -7.65 -10.75 10.21
CA ASP A 281 -6.30 -10.48 9.71
C ASP A 281 -5.49 -11.77 9.48
N SER A 282 -4.16 -11.69 9.45
CA SER A 282 -3.21 -12.78 9.22
C SER A 282 -3.01 -13.75 10.40
N GLY A 283 -3.63 -13.47 11.54
CA GLY A 283 -3.51 -14.24 12.78
C GLY A 283 -2.97 -13.42 13.95
N VAL A 284 -3.27 -13.86 15.17
CA VAL A 284 -2.94 -13.15 16.41
C VAL A 284 -2.31 -14.10 17.42
N ASP A 285 -1.21 -13.68 18.03
CA ASP A 285 -0.68 -14.31 19.24
C ASP A 285 -1.59 -13.97 20.43
N LEU A 286 -2.60 -14.82 20.64
CA LEU A 286 -3.59 -14.64 21.71
C LEU A 286 -3.03 -14.79 23.13
N SER A 287 -1.78 -15.21 23.30
CA SER A 287 -1.16 -15.27 24.63
C SER A 287 -0.92 -13.89 25.23
N LEU A 288 -0.88 -12.85 24.38
CA LEU A 288 -0.65 -11.45 24.77
C LEU A 288 -1.94 -10.72 25.18
N PHE A 289 -3.10 -11.31 24.95
CA PHE A 289 -4.39 -10.66 25.11
C PHE A 289 -5.35 -11.49 25.97
N LYS A 290 -6.40 -10.87 26.45
CA LYS A 290 -7.55 -11.58 27.01
C LYS A 290 -8.46 -12.02 25.84
N PRO A 291 -8.51 -13.32 25.48
CA PRO A 291 -9.34 -13.76 24.37
C PRO A 291 -10.82 -13.89 24.78
N THR A 292 -11.71 -13.89 23.79
CA THR A 292 -13.08 -14.39 23.97
C THR A 292 -13.06 -15.90 24.24
N ALA A 293 -14.18 -16.47 24.73
CA ALA A 293 -14.30 -17.90 25.00
C ALA A 293 -14.02 -18.76 23.74
N GLY A 294 -14.46 -18.32 22.56
CA GLY A 294 -14.26 -19.01 21.29
C GLY A 294 -12.86 -18.82 20.66
N ARG A 295 -12.05 -17.93 21.22
CA ARG A 295 -10.69 -17.59 20.79
C ARG A 295 -10.56 -17.13 19.32
N GLY A 296 -10.97 -17.92 18.33
CA GLY A 296 -10.86 -17.55 16.92
C GLY A 296 -11.32 -18.63 15.95
N ILE A 297 -11.26 -18.29 14.67
CA ILE A 297 -11.47 -19.15 13.51
C ILE A 297 -10.35 -18.91 12.51
N ALA A 298 -9.94 -19.93 11.78
CA ALA A 298 -8.86 -19.80 10.79
C ALA A 298 -9.20 -20.52 9.47
N PHE A 299 -8.70 -19.94 8.37
CA PHE A 299 -8.78 -20.49 7.02
C PHE A 299 -7.40 -20.45 6.35
N ASP A 300 -7.09 -21.52 5.60
CA ASP A 300 -5.87 -21.59 4.81
C ASP A 300 -5.91 -20.67 3.57
N ARG A 301 -4.81 -20.68 2.81
CA ARG A 301 -4.67 -19.88 1.58
C ARG A 301 -5.70 -20.20 0.48
N GLU A 302 -6.34 -21.35 0.55
CA GLU A 302 -7.40 -21.78 -0.37
C GLU A 302 -8.80 -21.69 0.26
N SER A 303 -8.91 -20.98 1.39
CA SER A 303 -10.14 -20.80 2.17
C SER A 303 -10.74 -22.10 2.69
N ARG A 304 -9.91 -23.09 2.99
CA ARG A 304 -10.32 -24.27 3.76
C ARG A 304 -10.14 -23.99 5.25
N PRO A 305 -10.98 -24.57 6.14
CA PRO A 305 -10.78 -24.45 7.57
C PRO A 305 -9.37 -24.87 8.00
N ALA A 306 -8.74 -24.08 8.86
CA ALA A 306 -7.42 -24.31 9.42
C ALA A 306 -7.48 -24.30 10.95
N LYS A 307 -6.44 -24.83 11.61
CA LYS A 307 -6.37 -24.89 13.08
C LYS A 307 -5.56 -23.72 13.67
N ASP A 308 -4.58 -23.23 12.93
CA ASP A 308 -3.62 -22.25 13.43
C ASP A 308 -4.21 -20.85 13.43
N LEU A 309 -4.44 -20.30 14.61
CA LEU A 309 -4.89 -18.91 14.80
C LEU A 309 -3.76 -17.89 14.62
N LEU A 310 -2.53 -18.35 14.61
CA LEU A 310 -1.32 -17.64 14.20
C LEU A 310 -0.52 -18.60 13.32
N ARG A 311 -0.10 -18.17 12.14
CA ARG A 311 0.69 -18.98 11.22
C ARG A 311 2.01 -19.42 11.88
N PRO A 312 2.37 -20.72 11.88
CA PRO A 312 3.69 -21.14 12.31
C PRO A 312 4.77 -20.66 11.32
N LEU A 313 5.93 -20.28 11.85
CA LEU A 313 7.08 -19.88 11.03
C LEU A 313 7.77 -21.08 10.35
N GLY A 314 7.51 -22.32 10.81
CA GLY A 314 8.15 -23.51 10.28
C GLY A 314 9.67 -23.41 10.33
N ASP A 315 10.35 -23.71 9.21
CA ASP A 315 11.81 -23.67 9.11
C ASP A 315 12.41 -22.27 9.35
N ALA A 316 11.60 -21.21 9.17
CA ALA A 316 12.04 -19.85 9.44
C ALA A 316 12.10 -19.49 10.95
N GLN A 317 11.61 -20.39 11.84
CA GLN A 317 11.59 -20.14 13.29
C GLN A 317 12.99 -19.88 13.86
N ALA A 318 14.00 -20.62 13.41
CA ALA A 318 15.39 -20.44 13.86
C ALA A 318 15.95 -19.04 13.48
N ARG A 319 15.44 -18.45 12.41
CA ARG A 319 15.85 -17.14 11.91
C ARG A 319 14.96 -15.99 12.42
N TRP A 320 13.97 -16.28 13.25
CA TRP A 320 13.03 -15.27 13.71
C TRP A 320 13.69 -14.03 14.33
N PRO A 321 14.76 -14.13 15.17
CA PRO A 321 15.43 -12.94 15.71
C PRO A 321 16.00 -11.98 14.64
N GLU A 322 16.42 -12.52 13.50
CA GLU A 322 16.88 -11.75 12.34
C GLU A 322 15.69 -11.21 11.53
N LEU A 323 14.75 -12.08 11.19
CA LEU A 323 13.61 -11.75 10.32
C LEU A 323 12.74 -10.64 10.90
N LYS A 324 12.52 -10.59 12.22
CA LYS A 324 11.76 -9.51 12.85
C LYS A 324 12.42 -8.14 12.67
N LYS A 325 13.75 -8.06 12.71
CA LYS A 325 14.49 -6.83 12.44
C LYS A 325 14.41 -6.44 10.97
N LEU A 326 14.52 -7.40 10.06
CA LEU A 326 14.38 -7.16 8.63
C LEU A 326 12.97 -6.66 8.26
N VAL A 327 11.91 -7.23 8.85
CA VAL A 327 10.53 -6.75 8.67
C VAL A 327 10.37 -5.33 9.21
N LYS A 328 10.88 -5.08 10.42
CA LYS A 328 10.88 -3.73 11.01
C LYS A 328 11.62 -2.76 10.10
N GLY A 329 12.82 -3.13 9.62
CA GLY A 329 13.60 -2.33 8.69
C GLY A 329 12.86 -2.03 7.38
N ALA A 330 12.09 -2.99 6.85
CA ALA A 330 11.28 -2.79 5.66
C ALA A 330 10.14 -1.78 5.91
N MET A 331 9.46 -1.87 7.05
CA MET A 331 8.43 -0.92 7.45
C MET A 331 9.00 0.48 7.69
N ASP A 332 10.19 0.56 8.30
CA ASP A 332 10.89 1.83 8.52
C ASP A 332 11.26 2.51 7.21
N LEU A 333 11.82 1.77 6.26
CA LEU A 333 12.14 2.33 4.94
C LEU A 333 10.89 2.80 4.19
N GLN A 334 9.78 2.06 4.29
CA GLN A 334 8.51 2.49 3.73
C GLN A 334 8.00 3.80 4.39
N ALA A 335 8.25 3.95 5.68
CA ALA A 335 7.92 5.15 6.45
C ALA A 335 8.98 6.26 6.37
N ALA A 336 9.98 6.11 5.52
CA ALA A 336 11.10 7.06 5.36
C ALA A 336 11.97 7.25 6.62
N LEU A 337 12.10 6.20 7.45
CA LEU A 337 12.90 6.19 8.68
C LEU A 337 14.25 5.51 8.44
N ASP A 338 15.34 6.11 8.92
CA ASP A 338 16.69 5.55 8.86
C ASP A 338 17.10 4.96 10.22
N THR A 339 16.42 3.91 10.63
CA THR A 339 16.70 3.19 11.88
C THR A 339 17.85 2.19 11.72
N GLU A 340 18.30 1.59 12.84
CA GLU A 340 19.27 0.50 12.81
C GLU A 340 18.77 -0.70 12.01
N ASP A 341 17.47 -1.06 12.17
CA ASP A 341 16.84 -2.15 11.44
C ASP A 341 16.74 -1.84 9.93
N ALA A 342 16.44 -0.58 9.57
CA ALA A 342 16.46 -0.12 8.17
C ALA A 342 17.86 -0.25 7.56
N ARG A 343 18.91 0.11 8.31
CA ARG A 343 20.30 -0.03 7.86
C ARG A 343 20.72 -1.49 7.74
N MET A 344 20.30 -2.34 8.68
CA MET A 344 20.51 -3.79 8.60
C MET A 344 19.87 -4.38 7.33
N LEU A 345 18.64 -4.02 7.01
CA LEU A 345 18.00 -4.46 5.76
C LEU A 345 18.77 -3.98 4.53
N LYS A 346 19.17 -2.70 4.48
CA LYS A 346 19.98 -2.16 3.37
C LYS A 346 21.29 -2.93 3.18
N GLN A 347 21.97 -3.26 4.26
CA GLN A 347 23.21 -4.05 4.21
C GLN A 347 22.93 -5.48 3.74
N THR A 348 21.89 -6.14 4.26
CA THR A 348 21.49 -7.48 3.83
C THR A 348 21.19 -7.52 2.33
N VAL A 349 20.41 -6.55 1.83
CA VAL A 349 20.08 -6.42 0.41
C VAL A 349 21.33 -6.13 -0.44
N ALA A 350 22.27 -5.30 0.04
CA ALA A 350 23.48 -4.96 -0.69
C ALA A 350 24.43 -6.16 -0.87
N THR A 351 24.39 -7.14 0.02
CA THR A 351 25.26 -8.34 0.00
C THR A 351 24.49 -9.62 -0.37
N LEU A 352 23.20 -9.51 -0.70
CA LEU A 352 22.37 -10.66 -1.03
C LEU A 352 22.82 -11.30 -2.35
N ASP A 353 23.05 -12.61 -2.30
CA ASP A 353 23.30 -13.39 -3.51
C ASP A 353 22.06 -13.34 -4.42
N PRO A 354 22.20 -12.99 -5.71
CA PRO A 354 21.08 -12.92 -6.65
C PRO A 354 20.24 -14.20 -6.72
N SER A 355 20.87 -15.38 -6.54
CA SER A 355 20.14 -16.66 -6.52
C SER A 355 19.21 -16.83 -5.33
N ARG A 356 19.35 -16.02 -4.28
CA ARG A 356 18.55 -16.07 -3.06
C ARG A 356 17.44 -15.02 -2.99
N VAL A 357 17.30 -14.18 -4.01
CA VAL A 357 16.33 -13.06 -4.01
C VAL A 357 14.91 -13.56 -3.74
N LYS A 358 14.46 -14.60 -4.43
CA LYS A 358 13.12 -15.18 -4.24
C LYS A 358 12.92 -15.67 -2.80
N THR A 359 13.85 -16.48 -2.29
CA THR A 359 13.77 -17.04 -0.94
C THR A 359 13.74 -15.93 0.11
N PHE A 360 14.63 -14.95 0.00
CA PHE A 360 14.68 -13.80 0.90
C PHE A 360 13.35 -13.01 0.92
N GLN A 361 12.76 -12.77 -0.24
CA GLN A 361 11.49 -12.07 -0.33
C GLN A 361 10.33 -12.88 0.24
N GLU A 362 10.32 -14.21 0.05
CA GLU A 362 9.31 -15.10 0.62
C GLU A 362 9.40 -15.18 2.15
N GLU A 363 10.62 -15.24 2.69
CA GLU A 363 10.86 -15.21 4.14
C GLU A 363 10.45 -13.85 4.75
N LEU A 364 10.77 -12.74 4.08
CA LEU A 364 10.38 -11.41 4.55
C LEU A 364 8.85 -11.24 4.54
N ARG A 365 8.17 -11.76 3.51
CA ARG A 365 6.70 -11.78 3.46
C ARG A 365 6.09 -12.68 4.53
N LEU A 366 6.67 -13.88 4.74
CA LEU A 366 6.24 -14.78 5.82
C LEU A 366 6.32 -14.08 7.17
N ALA A 367 7.44 -13.44 7.46
CA ALA A 367 7.62 -12.68 8.70
C ALA A 367 6.64 -11.50 8.80
N GLY A 368 6.37 -10.81 7.69
CA GLY A 368 5.38 -9.72 7.62
C GLY A 368 3.96 -10.21 7.98
N VAL A 369 3.47 -11.28 7.34
CA VAL A 369 2.15 -11.83 7.65
C VAL A 369 2.08 -12.46 9.05
N TYR A 370 3.20 -13.00 9.57
CA TYR A 370 3.27 -13.52 10.93
C TYR A 370 3.08 -12.43 11.99
N THR A 371 3.62 -11.23 11.76
CA THR A 371 3.60 -10.13 12.74
C THR A 371 2.33 -9.28 12.67
N HIS A 372 1.74 -9.13 11.48
CA HIS A 372 0.79 -8.07 11.18
C HIS A 372 -0.47 -8.10 12.07
N GLY A 373 -1.18 -9.20 12.14
CA GLY A 373 -2.43 -9.29 12.92
C GLY A 373 -2.22 -9.13 14.43
N THR A 374 -1.08 -9.57 14.98
CA THR A 374 -0.74 -9.35 16.39
C THR A 374 -0.50 -7.87 16.67
N HIS A 375 0.19 -7.18 15.78
CA HIS A 375 0.42 -5.74 15.89
C HIS A 375 -0.90 -4.97 15.84
N VAL A 376 -1.78 -5.30 14.92
CA VAL A 376 -3.14 -4.74 14.80
C VAL A 376 -3.97 -4.98 16.07
N ALA A 377 -3.91 -6.21 16.64
CA ALA A 377 -4.64 -6.56 17.86
C ALA A 377 -4.20 -5.72 19.07
N GLY A 378 -2.89 -5.48 19.21
CA GLY A 378 -2.36 -4.64 20.27
C GLY A 378 -2.90 -3.22 20.23
N ILE A 379 -2.98 -2.60 19.04
CA ILE A 379 -3.57 -1.26 18.87
C ILE A 379 -5.08 -1.29 19.18
N ALA A 380 -5.80 -2.29 18.69
CA ALA A 380 -7.23 -2.40 18.92
C ALA A 380 -7.62 -2.61 20.40
N ALA A 381 -6.72 -3.18 21.21
CA ALA A 381 -6.93 -3.42 22.63
C ALA A 381 -6.29 -2.36 23.55
N GLU A 382 -5.49 -1.42 23.01
CA GLU A 382 -4.68 -0.48 23.79
C GLU A 382 -5.52 0.39 24.74
N GLY A 383 -5.14 0.41 26.03
CA GLY A 383 -5.83 1.21 27.05
C GLY A 383 -7.31 0.80 27.29
N ASN A 384 -7.68 -0.43 26.95
CA ASN A 384 -9.00 -1.01 27.22
C ASN A 384 -8.88 -2.38 27.91
N PRO A 385 -8.82 -2.45 29.24
CA PRO A 385 -8.69 -3.72 29.98
C PRO A 385 -9.93 -4.63 29.87
N PHE A 386 -11.04 -4.11 29.32
CA PHE A 386 -12.29 -4.84 29.10
C PHE A 386 -12.39 -5.45 27.69
N ALA A 387 -11.44 -5.15 26.79
CA ALA A 387 -11.39 -5.76 25.47
C ALA A 387 -11.14 -7.28 25.56
N ARG A 388 -11.92 -8.05 24.79
CA ARG A 388 -11.76 -9.49 24.62
C ARG A 388 -11.50 -9.77 23.16
N VAL A 389 -10.29 -10.18 22.84
CA VAL A 389 -9.83 -10.36 21.45
C VAL A 389 -10.32 -11.70 20.89
N TYR A 390 -10.89 -11.64 19.70
CA TYR A 390 -11.21 -12.77 18.86
C TYR A 390 -10.48 -12.64 17.53
N THR A 391 -9.82 -13.70 17.05
CA THR A 391 -9.14 -13.64 15.75
C THR A 391 -9.91 -14.40 14.66
N ALA A 392 -10.10 -13.77 13.50
CA ALA A 392 -10.45 -14.46 12.26
C ALA A 392 -9.21 -14.46 11.36
N THR A 393 -8.53 -15.58 11.35
CA THR A 393 -7.23 -15.72 10.71
C THR A 393 -7.37 -16.16 9.27
N MET A 394 -6.81 -15.37 8.37
CA MET A 394 -6.63 -15.73 6.97
C MET A 394 -5.13 -16.04 6.74
N LEU A 395 -4.78 -17.30 6.57
CA LEU A 395 -3.40 -17.73 6.34
C LEU A 395 -2.96 -17.39 4.90
N TRP A 396 -2.77 -16.09 4.64
CA TRP A 396 -2.42 -15.57 3.32
C TRP A 396 -1.13 -16.16 2.75
N GLU A 397 -1.06 -16.25 1.42
CA GLU A 397 0.12 -16.72 0.72
C GLU A 397 1.29 -15.75 0.90
N HIS A 398 2.46 -16.28 1.25
CA HIS A 398 3.71 -15.53 1.36
C HIS A 398 4.70 -15.87 0.24
N ARG A 399 4.45 -16.94 -0.52
CA ARG A 399 5.30 -17.36 -1.63
C ARG A 399 5.05 -16.52 -2.87
N THR A 400 6.01 -16.50 -3.75
CA THR A 400 5.95 -15.77 -5.01
C THR A 400 4.88 -16.35 -5.94
N GLU A 401 4.76 -17.67 -5.98
CA GLU A 401 3.75 -18.36 -6.77
C GLU A 401 2.37 -18.21 -6.10
N PRO A 402 1.42 -17.50 -6.75
CA PRO A 402 0.08 -17.34 -6.21
C PRO A 402 -0.73 -18.64 -6.32
N VAL A 403 -1.74 -18.77 -5.46
CA VAL A 403 -2.74 -19.85 -5.62
C VAL A 403 -3.51 -19.63 -6.93
N LYS A 404 -3.72 -20.71 -7.69
CA LYS A 404 -4.53 -20.64 -8.92
C LYS A 404 -5.98 -20.32 -8.56
N PRO A 405 -6.55 -19.21 -9.01
CA PRO A 405 -7.94 -18.90 -8.72
C PRO A 405 -8.87 -19.77 -9.55
N THR A 406 -9.87 -20.33 -8.89
CA THR A 406 -10.93 -21.13 -9.49
C THR A 406 -12.28 -20.70 -8.95
N GLU A 407 -13.35 -20.98 -9.67
CA GLU A 407 -14.73 -20.72 -9.18
C GLU A 407 -15.01 -21.44 -7.86
N GLU A 408 -14.50 -22.69 -7.71
CA GLU A 408 -14.68 -23.45 -6.48
C GLU A 408 -14.00 -22.77 -5.30
N MET A 409 -12.74 -22.33 -5.47
CA MET A 409 -12.00 -21.60 -4.45
C MET A 409 -12.72 -20.30 -4.08
N THR A 410 -13.20 -19.56 -5.08
CA THR A 410 -13.96 -18.31 -4.86
C THR A 410 -15.26 -18.56 -4.10
N ARG A 411 -15.98 -19.63 -4.40
CA ARG A 411 -17.16 -20.03 -3.62
C ARG A 411 -16.79 -20.41 -2.17
N ARG A 412 -15.67 -21.11 -1.95
CA ARG A 412 -15.19 -21.39 -0.59
C ARG A 412 -14.85 -20.11 0.17
N THR A 413 -14.22 -19.13 -0.49
CA THR A 413 -13.93 -17.84 0.13
C THR A 413 -15.21 -17.12 0.51
N ALA A 414 -16.17 -17.07 -0.39
CA ALA A 414 -17.49 -16.49 -0.12
C ALA A 414 -18.18 -17.16 1.08
N ALA A 415 -18.11 -18.48 1.16
CA ALA A 415 -18.64 -19.24 2.30
C ALA A 415 -17.84 -18.95 3.60
N ALA A 416 -16.52 -18.86 3.51
CA ALA A 416 -15.66 -18.51 4.65
C ALA A 416 -16.00 -17.13 5.21
N TYR A 417 -16.25 -16.13 4.35
CA TYR A 417 -16.65 -14.78 4.81
C TYR A 417 -17.97 -14.82 5.58
N LYS A 418 -18.97 -15.54 5.06
CA LYS A 418 -20.25 -15.70 5.74
C LYS A 418 -20.09 -16.44 7.08
N GLN A 419 -19.29 -17.49 7.11
CA GLN A 419 -19.00 -18.25 8.34
C GLN A 419 -18.27 -17.39 9.36
N ILE A 420 -17.26 -16.62 8.97
CA ILE A 420 -16.51 -15.70 9.84
C ILE A 420 -17.46 -14.71 10.49
N VAL A 421 -18.30 -14.02 9.70
CA VAL A 421 -19.23 -13.03 10.24
C VAL A 421 -20.29 -13.68 11.13
N GLN A 422 -20.80 -14.89 10.78
CA GLN A 422 -21.71 -15.62 11.66
C GLN A 422 -21.03 -15.93 13.00
N THR A 423 -19.75 -16.35 12.97
CA THR A 423 -19.01 -16.61 14.22
C THR A 423 -18.82 -15.34 15.06
N PHE A 424 -18.63 -14.18 14.42
CA PHE A 424 -18.58 -12.90 15.13
C PHE A 424 -19.89 -12.60 15.87
N LYS A 425 -21.03 -12.88 15.23
CA LYS A 425 -22.36 -12.75 15.85
C LYS A 425 -22.53 -13.71 17.03
N ASP A 426 -22.17 -14.98 16.85
CA ASP A 426 -22.24 -16.02 17.89
C ASP A 426 -21.38 -15.68 19.11
N GLN A 427 -20.21 -15.07 18.88
CA GLN A 427 -19.30 -14.57 19.92
C GLN A 427 -19.71 -13.18 20.46
N LYS A 428 -20.81 -12.60 20.00
CA LYS A 428 -21.34 -11.29 20.40
C LYS A 428 -20.31 -10.17 20.29
N LEU A 429 -19.48 -10.21 19.25
CA LEU A 429 -18.51 -9.14 19.00
C LEU A 429 -19.26 -7.83 18.70
N ARG A 430 -18.69 -6.72 19.14
CA ARG A 430 -19.26 -5.38 18.89
C ARG A 430 -18.46 -4.59 17.86
N VAL A 431 -17.20 -4.93 17.70
CA VAL A 431 -16.28 -4.25 16.76
C VAL A 431 -15.41 -5.29 16.07
N VAL A 432 -15.18 -5.12 14.78
CA VAL A 432 -14.25 -5.94 14.00
C VAL A 432 -13.32 -5.03 13.19
N ASN A 433 -12.01 -5.22 13.32
CA ASN A 433 -11.02 -4.55 12.50
C ASN A 433 -10.57 -5.43 11.33
N MET A 434 -10.45 -4.82 10.15
CA MET A 434 -10.03 -5.46 8.90
C MET A 434 -8.89 -4.63 8.28
N SER A 435 -7.63 -4.98 8.60
CA SER A 435 -6.45 -4.30 8.07
C SER A 435 -5.91 -4.98 6.81
N TRP A 436 -6.80 -5.24 5.83
CA TRP A 436 -6.47 -5.88 4.57
C TRP A 436 -7.37 -5.37 3.43
N ARG A 437 -6.91 -5.56 2.21
CA ARG A 437 -7.66 -5.20 1.01
C ARG A 437 -7.20 -5.96 -0.23
N TYR A 438 -8.04 -6.01 -1.25
CA TYR A 438 -7.71 -6.42 -2.62
C TYR A 438 -8.81 -5.99 -3.59
N GLY A 439 -8.52 -6.04 -4.89
CA GLY A 439 -9.44 -5.73 -5.98
C GLY A 439 -9.39 -6.77 -7.11
N ALA A 440 -10.17 -6.55 -8.16
CA ALA A 440 -10.24 -7.45 -9.32
C ALA A 440 -8.90 -7.63 -10.04
N THR A 441 -8.06 -6.60 -10.08
CA THR A 441 -6.73 -6.61 -10.69
C THR A 441 -5.80 -7.67 -10.07
N ALA A 442 -5.97 -7.99 -8.79
CA ALA A 442 -5.22 -9.06 -8.14
C ALA A 442 -5.55 -10.44 -8.75
N TYR A 443 -6.82 -10.65 -9.13
CA TYR A 443 -7.23 -11.87 -9.83
C TYR A 443 -6.64 -11.95 -11.23
N GLU A 444 -6.66 -10.85 -11.98
CA GLU A 444 -6.09 -10.81 -13.33
C GLU A 444 -4.65 -11.32 -13.34
N GLY A 445 -3.86 -10.86 -12.40
CA GLY A 445 -2.48 -11.28 -12.33
C GLY A 445 -2.28 -12.71 -11.84
N MET A 446 -3.08 -13.22 -10.88
CA MET A 446 -3.03 -14.64 -10.50
C MET A 446 -3.41 -15.54 -11.69
N LEU A 447 -4.43 -15.17 -12.46
CA LEU A 447 -4.84 -15.86 -13.67
C LEU A 447 -3.73 -15.82 -14.73
N ALA A 448 -3.08 -14.65 -14.90
CA ALA A 448 -1.95 -14.49 -15.80
C ALA A 448 -0.78 -15.42 -15.43
N TRP A 449 -0.42 -15.47 -14.14
CA TRP A 449 0.63 -16.38 -13.65
C TRP A 449 0.39 -17.83 -14.07
N HIS A 450 -0.85 -18.28 -13.98
CA HIS A 450 -1.25 -19.65 -14.31
C HIS A 450 -1.69 -19.84 -15.77
N ASN A 451 -1.47 -18.84 -16.62
CA ASN A 451 -1.88 -18.84 -18.02
C ASN A 451 -3.36 -19.23 -18.23
N VAL A 452 -4.24 -18.69 -17.40
CA VAL A 452 -5.69 -18.89 -17.49
C VAL A 452 -6.34 -17.72 -18.23
N GLY A 453 -7.23 -18.05 -19.18
CA GLY A 453 -7.83 -17.10 -20.13
C GLY A 453 -6.98 -16.97 -21.39
N ALA A 454 -7.58 -17.26 -22.56
CA ALA A 454 -6.88 -17.28 -23.84
C ALA A 454 -6.48 -15.87 -24.30
N THR A 455 -7.28 -14.86 -23.91
CA THR A 455 -7.03 -13.45 -24.22
C THR A 455 -6.99 -12.60 -22.95
N PRO A 456 -6.36 -11.41 -22.98
CA PRO A 456 -6.41 -10.47 -21.87
C PRO A 456 -7.83 -10.10 -21.45
N GLU A 457 -8.72 -9.94 -22.42
CA GLU A 457 -10.11 -9.57 -22.15
C GLU A 457 -10.88 -10.72 -21.48
N GLU A 458 -10.70 -11.95 -21.92
CA GLU A 458 -11.26 -13.12 -21.23
C GLU A 458 -10.73 -13.25 -19.81
N ARG A 459 -9.43 -13.00 -19.61
CA ARG A 459 -8.80 -13.02 -18.28
C ARG A 459 -9.39 -11.95 -17.37
N LYS A 460 -9.54 -10.73 -17.87
CA LYS A 460 -10.18 -9.62 -17.18
C LYS A 460 -11.62 -9.95 -16.78
N GLN A 461 -12.41 -10.46 -17.73
CA GLN A 461 -13.80 -10.85 -17.47
C GLN A 461 -13.89 -11.98 -16.44
N LEU A 462 -13.01 -12.98 -16.51
CA LEU A 462 -12.97 -14.06 -15.53
C LEU A 462 -12.56 -13.52 -14.14
N ALA A 463 -11.52 -12.69 -14.08
CA ALA A 463 -11.09 -12.04 -12.85
C ALA A 463 -12.24 -11.27 -12.17
N ARG A 464 -12.98 -10.50 -12.96
CA ARG A 464 -14.15 -9.75 -12.49
C ARG A 464 -15.24 -10.65 -11.94
N ARG A 465 -15.59 -11.72 -12.67
CA ARG A 465 -16.62 -12.68 -12.18
C ARG A 465 -16.20 -13.32 -10.86
N LEU A 466 -14.96 -13.76 -10.76
CA LEU A 466 -14.43 -14.37 -9.54
C LEU A 466 -14.41 -13.37 -8.37
N PHE A 467 -13.93 -12.17 -8.62
CA PHE A 467 -13.89 -11.10 -7.62
C PHE A 467 -15.29 -10.68 -7.16
N ALA A 468 -16.26 -10.56 -8.09
CA ALA A 468 -17.62 -10.17 -7.77
C ALA A 468 -18.28 -11.12 -6.79
N VAL A 469 -18.08 -12.45 -6.93
CA VAL A 469 -18.60 -13.45 -6.00
C VAL A 469 -18.12 -13.20 -4.56
N GLU A 470 -16.87 -12.86 -4.38
CA GLU A 470 -16.32 -12.60 -3.04
C GLU A 470 -16.69 -11.23 -2.51
N ARG A 471 -16.66 -10.20 -3.37
CA ARG A 471 -17.10 -8.85 -3.02
C ARG A 471 -18.54 -8.86 -2.52
N ASP A 472 -19.42 -9.50 -3.28
CA ASP A 472 -20.86 -9.53 -2.96
C ASP A 472 -21.11 -10.36 -1.69
N ALA A 473 -20.42 -11.49 -1.52
CA ALA A 473 -20.51 -12.30 -0.30
C ALA A 473 -19.99 -11.54 0.94
N LEU A 474 -18.88 -10.78 0.82
CA LEU A 474 -18.38 -9.96 1.91
C LEU A 474 -19.36 -8.83 2.27
N ARG A 475 -19.92 -8.17 1.25
CA ARG A 475 -20.95 -7.14 1.43
C ARG A 475 -22.17 -7.68 2.16
N GLU A 476 -22.70 -8.82 1.71
CA GLU A 476 -23.85 -9.49 2.35
C GLU A 476 -23.53 -9.91 3.79
N ALA A 477 -22.36 -10.49 4.01
CA ALA A 477 -21.93 -10.93 5.33
C ALA A 477 -21.86 -9.75 6.32
N ILE A 478 -21.19 -8.65 5.96
CA ILE A 478 -21.10 -7.44 6.81
C ILE A 478 -22.49 -6.84 7.04
N ALA A 479 -23.30 -6.71 6.00
CA ALA A 479 -24.66 -6.16 6.10
C ALA A 479 -25.59 -7.02 6.98
N SER A 480 -25.34 -8.34 7.10
CA SER A 480 -26.11 -9.26 7.94
C SER A 480 -25.83 -9.13 9.44
N ALA A 481 -24.86 -8.30 9.82
CA ALA A 481 -24.43 -8.10 11.21
C ALA A 481 -24.49 -6.60 11.60
N PRO A 482 -25.68 -5.97 11.60
CA PRO A 482 -25.82 -4.54 11.92
C PRO A 482 -25.45 -4.20 13.37
N GLU A 483 -25.39 -5.18 14.25
CA GLU A 483 -24.97 -5.08 15.65
C GLU A 483 -23.45 -5.00 15.82
N ILE A 484 -22.67 -5.19 14.75
CA ILE A 484 -21.21 -5.14 14.74
C ILE A 484 -20.73 -3.95 13.90
N LEU A 485 -19.86 -3.12 14.46
CA LEU A 485 -19.16 -2.09 13.70
C LEU A 485 -17.89 -2.67 13.09
N PHE A 486 -17.82 -2.69 11.77
CA PHE A 486 -16.62 -3.05 11.03
C PHE A 486 -15.77 -1.82 10.74
N VAL A 487 -14.46 -1.96 10.84
CA VAL A 487 -13.50 -0.89 10.57
C VAL A 487 -12.43 -1.41 9.64
N ALA A 488 -12.23 -0.75 8.51
CA ALA A 488 -11.27 -1.16 7.49
C ALA A 488 -10.14 -0.13 7.29
N GLY A 489 -8.93 -0.59 7.03
CA GLY A 489 -7.86 0.27 6.50
C GLY A 489 -8.08 0.59 5.03
N SER A 490 -7.81 1.82 4.60
CA SER A 490 -8.07 2.25 3.21
C SER A 490 -7.10 1.65 2.20
N GLY A 491 -5.85 1.42 2.56
CA GLY A 491 -4.76 0.94 1.71
C GLY A 491 -3.53 1.85 1.77
N ASN A 492 -2.42 1.37 1.20
CA ASN A 492 -1.11 2.04 1.29
C ASN A 492 -0.48 2.32 -0.08
N GLU A 493 -1.30 2.52 -1.12
CA GLU A 493 -0.85 2.69 -2.50
C GLU A 493 -1.01 4.12 -3.00
N ASP A 494 -1.52 5.03 -2.17
CA ASP A 494 -1.72 6.41 -2.59
C ASP A 494 -2.58 6.55 -3.85
N ASN A 495 -3.59 5.71 -3.95
CA ASN A 495 -4.55 5.62 -5.05
C ASN A 495 -5.99 5.73 -4.54
N SER A 496 -6.96 5.69 -5.44
CA SER A 496 -8.38 5.74 -5.08
C SER A 496 -8.93 4.34 -4.82
N ALA A 497 -9.44 4.10 -3.60
CA ALA A 497 -10.13 2.86 -3.25
C ALA A 497 -11.39 2.63 -4.09
N ASP A 498 -12.06 3.70 -4.50
CA ASP A 498 -13.26 3.62 -5.35
C ASP A 498 -12.90 3.24 -6.80
N PHE A 499 -11.85 3.83 -7.35
CA PHE A 499 -11.40 3.55 -8.72
C PHE A 499 -10.88 2.13 -8.88
N GLU A 500 -10.17 1.62 -7.86
CA GLU A 500 -9.65 0.25 -7.79
C GLU A 500 -10.71 -0.77 -7.35
N GLU A 501 -11.87 -0.32 -6.89
CA GLU A 501 -12.94 -1.17 -6.32
C GLU A 501 -12.46 -2.08 -5.19
N TYR A 502 -11.58 -1.57 -4.31
CA TYR A 502 -11.03 -2.36 -3.21
C TYR A 502 -12.10 -2.84 -2.22
N ILE A 503 -11.97 -4.07 -1.76
CA ILE A 503 -12.74 -4.59 -0.64
C ILE A 503 -11.82 -4.92 0.54
N PRO A 504 -12.26 -4.67 1.82
CA PRO A 504 -13.54 -4.06 2.21
C PRO A 504 -13.60 -2.53 2.05
N ALA A 505 -12.48 -1.85 1.80
CA ALA A 505 -12.30 -0.40 1.87
C ALA A 505 -13.30 0.40 0.99
N GLY A 506 -13.61 -0.08 -0.20
CA GLY A 506 -14.54 0.56 -1.12
C GLY A 506 -16.03 0.19 -0.91
N LEU A 507 -16.34 -0.65 0.09
CA LEU A 507 -17.74 -0.99 0.39
C LEU A 507 -18.40 0.15 1.17
N ASN A 508 -19.55 0.63 0.67
CA ASN A 508 -20.35 1.61 1.38
C ASN A 508 -21.49 0.90 2.16
N LEU A 509 -21.31 0.70 3.46
CA LEU A 509 -22.24 0.03 4.35
C LEU A 509 -22.47 0.85 5.63
N PRO A 510 -23.68 0.84 6.21
CA PRO A 510 -24.00 1.64 7.39
C PRO A 510 -23.23 1.23 8.66
N ASN A 511 -22.73 0.01 8.71
CA ASN A 511 -21.95 -0.55 9.82
C ASN A 511 -20.47 -0.75 9.45
N LEU A 512 -19.95 -0.05 8.45
CA LEU A 512 -18.54 -0.06 8.04
C LEU A 512 -17.97 1.36 8.06
N LEU A 513 -16.77 1.51 8.61
CA LEU A 513 -15.94 2.72 8.54
C LEU A 513 -14.61 2.40 7.87
N THR A 514 -14.25 3.17 6.86
CA THR A 514 -12.93 3.07 6.21
C THR A 514 -12.04 4.22 6.67
N VAL A 515 -10.80 3.89 7.06
CA VAL A 515 -9.88 4.77 7.75
C VAL A 515 -8.58 4.95 6.96
N GLY A 516 -8.24 6.21 6.68
CA GLY A 516 -6.96 6.62 6.12
C GLY A 516 -5.91 6.90 7.21
N ALA A 517 -4.64 6.98 6.80
CA ALA A 517 -3.51 7.21 7.68
C ALA A 517 -3.01 8.65 7.64
N VAL A 518 -2.78 9.19 8.83
CA VAL A 518 -2.06 10.45 9.05
C VAL A 518 -0.89 10.23 9.98
N ASP A 519 0.00 11.22 10.09
CA ASP A 519 1.15 11.19 10.99
C ASP A 519 0.81 11.75 12.40
N LYS A 520 1.85 11.91 13.21
CA LYS A 520 1.77 12.46 14.57
C LYS A 520 1.18 13.88 14.62
N ALA A 521 1.36 14.69 13.58
CA ALA A 521 0.81 16.04 13.47
C ALA A 521 -0.59 16.09 12.85
N GLY A 522 -1.16 14.94 12.50
CA GLY A 522 -2.42 14.84 11.77
C GLY A 522 -2.31 15.22 10.30
N GLU A 523 -1.13 15.09 9.73
CA GLU A 523 -0.88 15.30 8.30
C GLU A 523 -0.98 13.97 7.57
N GLU A 524 -1.63 13.99 6.40
CA GLU A 524 -1.83 12.76 5.63
C GLU A 524 -0.49 12.15 5.20
N THR A 525 -0.31 10.86 5.47
CA THR A 525 0.89 10.14 5.06
C THR A 525 0.99 10.02 3.54
N SER A 526 2.21 9.88 3.03
CA SER A 526 2.44 9.77 1.57
C SER A 526 1.80 8.53 0.96
N PHE A 527 1.59 7.48 1.73
CA PHE A 527 1.07 6.18 1.26
C PHE A 527 -0.44 6.02 1.41
N SER A 528 -1.15 6.84 2.19
CA SER A 528 -2.56 6.62 2.49
C SER A 528 -3.43 6.62 1.23
N THR A 529 -4.09 5.50 0.95
CA THR A 529 -5.13 5.41 -0.09
C THR A 529 -6.33 6.25 0.33
N PHE A 530 -6.94 6.92 -0.62
CA PHE A 530 -8.07 7.84 -0.45
C PHE A 530 -9.31 7.33 -1.19
N GLY A 531 -10.43 8.04 -1.07
CA GLY A 531 -11.68 7.72 -1.76
C GLY A 531 -12.90 8.23 -1.01
N LYS A 532 -14.08 8.10 -1.62
CA LYS A 532 -15.37 8.55 -1.04
C LYS A 532 -15.74 7.79 0.22
N THR A 533 -15.31 6.54 0.32
CA THR A 533 -15.56 5.68 1.48
C THR A 533 -14.59 5.93 2.63
N VAL A 534 -13.47 6.60 2.38
CA VAL A 534 -12.46 6.96 3.39
C VAL A 534 -12.96 8.19 4.16
N VAL A 535 -13.74 7.95 5.21
CA VAL A 535 -14.48 8.99 5.93
C VAL A 535 -13.77 9.50 7.18
N LEU A 536 -12.75 8.78 7.66
CA LEU A 536 -11.99 9.09 8.87
C LEU A 536 -10.50 8.87 8.66
N HIS A 537 -9.69 9.53 9.50
CA HIS A 537 -8.25 9.38 9.54
C HIS A 537 -7.78 9.26 10.99
N ALA A 538 -6.81 8.37 11.21
CA ALA A 538 -6.16 8.18 12.49
C ALA A 538 -4.64 8.07 12.32
N ASN A 539 -3.88 8.10 13.42
CA ASN A 539 -2.44 7.93 13.35
C ASN A 539 -2.09 6.57 12.74
N GLY A 540 -1.45 6.58 11.60
CA GLY A 540 -0.93 5.38 10.93
C GLY A 540 0.58 5.45 10.70
N PHE A 541 1.30 6.31 11.44
CA PHE A 541 2.73 6.51 11.28
C PHE A 541 3.46 6.25 12.59
N GLU A 542 4.45 5.36 12.58
CA GLU A 542 5.23 4.95 13.77
C GLU A 542 4.37 4.55 14.97
N VAL A 543 3.33 3.78 14.74
CA VAL A 543 2.43 3.31 15.81
C VAL A 543 3.03 2.09 16.47
N GLU A 544 3.28 2.18 17.79
CA GLU A 544 3.88 1.11 18.57
C GLU A 544 2.84 0.06 18.97
N SER A 545 3.19 -1.23 18.80
CA SER A 545 2.37 -2.35 19.25
C SER A 545 3.19 -3.63 19.36
N PHE A 546 2.52 -4.75 19.67
CA PHE A 546 3.17 -6.04 19.91
C PHE A 546 3.49 -6.79 18.62
N LEU A 547 4.61 -7.52 18.66
CA LEU A 547 4.86 -8.67 17.80
C LEU A 547 4.51 -9.97 18.52
N PRO A 548 4.31 -11.09 17.81
CA PRO A 548 4.23 -12.40 18.46
C PRO A 548 5.43 -12.64 19.37
N GLY A 549 5.15 -13.08 20.61
CA GLY A 549 6.15 -13.21 21.68
C GLY A 549 6.31 -11.98 22.58
N GLY A 550 5.64 -10.86 22.29
CA GLY A 550 5.51 -9.72 23.20
C GLY A 550 6.48 -8.54 22.98
N ASP A 551 7.42 -8.65 22.03
CA ASP A 551 8.26 -7.50 21.67
C ASP A 551 7.38 -6.34 21.16
N ARG A 552 7.75 -5.11 21.50
CA ARG A 552 7.05 -3.91 20.98
C ARG A 552 7.86 -3.26 19.88
N VAL A 553 7.20 -2.96 18.77
CA VAL A 553 7.79 -2.28 17.62
C VAL A 553 6.83 -1.25 17.05
N LYS A 554 7.37 -0.29 16.32
CA LYS A 554 6.59 0.71 15.58
C LYS A 554 6.45 0.30 14.12
N PHE A 555 5.20 0.25 13.65
CA PHE A 555 4.88 0.06 12.23
C PHE A 555 4.10 1.27 11.69
N SER A 556 4.13 1.43 10.36
CA SER A 556 3.37 2.46 9.65
C SER A 556 2.48 1.84 8.58
N GLY A 557 1.27 2.37 8.43
CA GLY A 557 0.27 1.91 7.47
C GLY A 557 -1.15 2.27 7.89
N THR A 558 -2.08 2.26 6.95
CA THR A 558 -3.52 2.35 7.27
C THR A 558 -3.99 1.17 8.12
N SER A 559 -3.22 0.07 8.08
CA SER A 559 -3.38 -1.08 9.00
C SER A 559 -3.16 -0.75 10.46
N MET A 560 -2.47 0.35 10.78
CA MET A 560 -2.25 0.85 12.15
C MET A 560 -3.22 1.99 12.50
N ALA A 561 -3.78 2.65 11.49
CA ALA A 561 -4.79 3.68 11.68
C ALA A 561 -6.18 3.09 11.98
N SER A 562 -6.63 2.10 11.21
CA SER A 562 -7.96 1.49 11.39
C SER A 562 -8.17 0.87 12.78
N PRO A 563 -7.22 0.13 13.38
CA PRO A 563 -7.44 -0.44 14.71
C PRO A 563 -7.52 0.61 15.83
N GLN A 564 -7.06 1.85 15.65
CA GLN A 564 -7.31 2.93 16.60
C GLN A 564 -8.79 3.36 16.61
N VAL A 565 -9.43 3.36 15.45
CA VAL A 565 -10.88 3.61 15.36
C VAL A 565 -11.67 2.44 15.95
N ALA A 566 -11.23 1.20 15.70
CA ALA A 566 -11.80 0.01 16.33
C ALA A 566 -11.63 0.06 17.87
N ASN A 567 -10.48 0.48 18.38
CA ASN A 567 -10.21 0.70 19.79
C ASN A 567 -11.15 1.75 20.40
N LEU A 568 -11.32 2.88 19.72
CA LEU A 568 -12.26 3.91 20.17
C LEU A 568 -13.69 3.34 20.29
N ALA A 569 -14.18 2.67 19.24
CA ALA A 569 -15.51 2.06 19.26
C ALA A 569 -15.64 1.03 20.40
N ALA A 570 -14.63 0.19 20.61
CA ALA A 570 -14.60 -0.79 21.68
C ALA A 570 -14.66 -0.12 23.08
N LYS A 571 -13.94 0.98 23.28
CA LYS A 571 -14.00 1.77 24.52
C LYS A 571 -15.39 2.35 24.76
N LEU A 572 -16.03 2.89 23.71
CA LEU A 572 -17.39 3.44 23.82
C LEU A 572 -18.40 2.36 24.18
N PHE A 573 -18.35 1.18 23.56
CA PHE A 573 -19.21 0.04 23.90
C PHE A 573 -18.94 -0.53 25.29
N ALA A 574 -17.67 -0.54 25.74
CA ALA A 574 -17.35 -1.00 27.08
C ALA A 574 -17.92 -0.07 28.16
N LEU A 575 -17.84 1.24 27.96
CA LEU A 575 -18.33 2.26 28.89
C LEU A 575 -19.87 2.40 28.86
N LYS A 576 -20.50 2.12 27.72
CA LYS A 576 -21.94 2.28 27.50
C LYS A 576 -22.47 1.17 26.58
N PRO A 577 -22.68 -0.05 27.12
CA PRO A 577 -22.96 -1.25 26.33
C PRO A 577 -24.30 -1.22 25.58
N GLU A 578 -25.25 -0.40 26.01
CA GLU A 578 -26.55 -0.21 25.38
C GLU A 578 -26.50 0.60 24.07
N LEU A 579 -25.37 1.23 23.73
CA LEU A 579 -25.24 1.97 22.48
C LEU A 579 -25.43 1.07 21.27
N THR A 580 -26.16 1.59 20.28
CA THR A 580 -26.24 0.95 18.97
C THR A 580 -24.98 1.27 18.13
N VAL A 581 -24.72 0.45 17.12
CA VAL A 581 -23.65 0.70 16.14
C VAL A 581 -23.84 2.06 15.46
N ALA A 582 -25.06 2.44 15.12
CA ALA A 582 -25.36 3.72 14.50
C ALA A 582 -24.98 4.91 15.41
N GLN A 583 -25.28 4.81 16.72
CA GLN A 583 -24.90 5.86 17.69
C GLN A 583 -23.39 5.99 17.85
N VAL A 584 -22.69 4.86 17.99
CA VAL A 584 -21.22 4.87 18.10
C VAL A 584 -20.57 5.41 16.84
N ARG A 585 -21.00 4.92 15.66
CA ARG A 585 -20.53 5.41 14.36
C ARG A 585 -20.74 6.91 14.21
N GLN A 586 -21.93 7.41 14.53
CA GLN A 586 -22.25 8.83 14.42
C GLN A 586 -21.40 9.67 15.38
N ALA A 587 -21.24 9.24 16.64
CA ALA A 587 -20.40 9.96 17.62
C ALA A 587 -18.92 9.99 17.19
N ILE A 588 -18.40 8.94 16.55
CA ILE A 588 -17.05 8.93 16.00
C ILE A 588 -16.91 9.92 14.84
N LEU A 589 -17.91 9.99 13.95
CA LEU A 589 -17.90 10.92 12.82
C LEU A 589 -18.07 12.38 13.27
N ASP A 590 -19.00 12.66 14.16
CA ASP A 590 -19.28 14.01 14.67
C ASP A 590 -18.18 14.53 15.60
N GLY A 591 -17.51 13.63 16.31
CA GLY A 591 -16.36 13.94 17.13
C GLY A 591 -15.10 14.27 16.34
N ALA A 592 -15.03 13.86 15.08
CA ALA A 592 -13.86 14.06 14.24
C ALA A 592 -13.65 15.54 13.87
N GLU A 593 -12.39 15.90 13.62
CA GLU A 593 -11.99 17.27 13.28
C GLU A 593 -11.43 17.34 11.87
N ARG A 594 -12.04 18.18 11.04
CA ARG A 594 -11.61 18.34 9.65
C ARG A 594 -10.37 19.21 9.54
N LYS A 595 -9.34 18.70 8.86
CA LYS A 595 -8.13 19.41 8.47
C LYS A 595 -7.90 19.22 6.98
N GLY A 596 -8.27 20.20 6.16
CA GLY A 596 -8.25 20.05 4.71
C GLY A 596 -9.18 18.92 4.24
N ARG A 597 -8.62 17.90 3.56
CA ARG A 597 -9.37 16.73 3.11
C ARG A 597 -9.43 15.61 4.16
N VAL A 598 -8.55 15.61 5.16
CA VAL A 598 -8.55 14.60 6.20
C VAL A 598 -9.57 14.94 7.30
N ASN A 599 -10.14 13.91 7.90
CA ASN A 599 -11.10 14.00 8.99
C ASN A 599 -10.52 13.24 10.19
N LEU A 600 -9.85 13.97 11.09
CA LEU A 600 -9.07 13.42 12.20
C LEU A 600 -9.98 12.91 13.31
N THR A 601 -9.86 11.67 13.70
CA THR A 601 -10.58 11.12 14.86
C THR A 601 -10.20 11.87 16.14
N HIS A 602 -11.20 12.05 17.03
CA HIS A 602 -11.00 12.65 18.34
C HIS A 602 -11.68 11.83 19.43
N PRO A 603 -11.01 10.79 19.97
CA PRO A 603 -11.58 9.87 20.93
C PRO A 603 -12.32 10.51 22.10
N ARG A 604 -11.69 11.46 22.81
CA ARG A 604 -12.34 12.15 23.95
C ARG A 604 -13.63 12.88 23.52
N LYS A 605 -13.61 13.59 22.41
CA LYS A 605 -14.77 14.33 21.92
C LYS A 605 -15.92 13.39 21.53
N SER A 606 -15.58 12.27 20.86
CA SER A 606 -16.57 11.22 20.53
C SER A 606 -17.24 10.65 21.81
N ALA A 607 -16.46 10.43 22.88
CA ALA A 607 -16.99 9.96 24.15
C ALA A 607 -17.89 11.03 24.82
N GLN A 608 -17.46 12.29 24.82
CA GLN A 608 -18.23 13.42 25.38
C GLN A 608 -19.60 13.60 24.70
N LEU A 609 -19.68 13.41 23.36
CA LEU A 609 -20.93 13.46 22.61
C LEU A 609 -21.94 12.40 23.04
N LEU A 610 -21.46 11.30 23.65
CA LEU A 610 -22.29 10.22 24.22
C LEU A 610 -22.58 10.40 25.70
N GLY A 611 -22.19 11.55 26.29
CA GLY A 611 -22.33 11.82 27.73
C GLY A 611 -21.31 11.09 28.62
N LEU A 612 -20.22 10.56 28.03
CA LEU A 612 -19.14 9.91 28.77
C LEU A 612 -18.06 10.94 29.15
N GLN A 613 -17.43 10.73 30.30
CA GLN A 613 -16.29 11.53 30.78
C GLN A 613 -15.04 10.64 30.80
N PRO A 614 -14.29 10.60 29.68
CA PRO A 614 -13.12 9.74 29.55
C PRO A 614 -11.86 10.32 30.19
#